data_7327bc5e4b0d46564a18e205e763a29a
#
_entry.id   7327bc5e4b0d46564a18e205e763a29a
#
_cell.length_a   1.000
_cell.length_b   1.000
_cell.length_c   1.000
_cell.angle_alpha   90.00
_cell.angle_beta   90.00
_cell.angle_gamma   90.00
#
_symmetry.space_group_name_H-M   'P 1'
#
loop_
_entity.id
_entity.type
_entity.pdbx_description
1 polymer ?
#
loop_
_entity_poly.entity_id
_entity_poly.type
_entity_poly.pdbx_seq_one_letter_code
_entity_poly.pdbx_strand_id
1 'polypeptide(L)'
;MIIESLFSSKNYQASKKLLDAATLRHEGLATNLANVETPGYKRVDLPKTFAAEFAARMRAGTIATAAMPKLTEDLAATSQRKDGNNVELDKELLALGKNVSEYDTLTEFVSGSLKQLRMAITGRTT
;
A
#
# COMPACT_ATOMS: atom_id res chain seq x y z
N MET A 1 29.34 0.90 -4.81
CA MET A 1 29.23 -0.44 -5.45
C MET A 1 27.89 -0.61 -6.12
N ILE A 2 27.78 -1.48 -7.12
CA ILE A 2 26.55 -1.74 -7.88
C ILE A 2 25.40 -2.19 -6.95
N ILE A 3 25.70 -2.99 -5.93
CA ILE A 3 24.75 -3.50 -4.95
C ILE A 3 24.09 -2.37 -4.16
N GLU A 4 24.88 -1.45 -3.61
CA GLU A 4 24.37 -0.29 -2.87
C GLU A 4 23.53 0.62 -3.77
N SER A 5 23.98 0.83 -5.01
CA SER A 5 23.25 1.61 -6.00
C SER A 5 21.87 1.02 -6.31
N LEU A 6 21.73 -0.30 -6.35
CA LEU A 6 20.48 -0.98 -6.66
C LEU A 6 19.47 -0.85 -5.51
N PHE A 7 19.90 -1.05 -4.26
CA PHE A 7 19.06 -0.88 -3.08
C PHE A 7 18.74 0.58 -2.76
N SER A 8 19.60 1.50 -3.17
CA SER A 8 19.38 2.95 -3.00
C SER A 8 18.60 3.57 -4.16
N SER A 9 18.27 2.80 -5.22
CA SER A 9 17.52 3.34 -6.34
C SER A 9 16.16 3.85 -5.88
N LYS A 10 15.77 5.03 -6.39
CA LYS A 10 14.48 5.64 -6.06
C LYS A 10 13.31 4.70 -6.34
N ASN A 11 13.36 3.97 -7.44
CA ASN A 11 12.30 3.06 -7.84
C ASN A 11 12.17 1.86 -6.89
N TYR A 12 13.28 1.30 -6.44
CA TYR A 12 13.27 0.23 -5.44
C TYR A 12 12.69 0.71 -4.11
N GLN A 13 13.17 1.84 -3.60
CA GLN A 13 12.68 2.41 -2.35
C GLN A 13 11.21 2.80 -2.43
N ALA A 14 10.78 3.38 -3.55
CA ALA A 14 9.39 3.71 -3.80
C ALA A 14 8.50 2.46 -3.80
N SER A 15 8.91 1.42 -4.51
CA SER A 15 8.15 0.15 -4.59
C SER A 15 8.04 -0.53 -3.24
N LYS A 16 9.10 -0.52 -2.45
CA LYS A 16 9.09 -1.04 -1.08
C LYS A 16 8.11 -0.27 -0.19
N LYS A 17 8.13 1.06 -0.25
CA LYS A 17 7.18 1.90 0.51
C LYS A 17 5.73 1.69 0.08
N LEU A 18 5.48 1.55 -1.22
CA LEU A 18 4.15 1.24 -1.74
C LEU A 18 3.68 -0.15 -1.32
N LEU A 19 4.58 -1.13 -1.28
CA LEU A 19 4.27 -2.48 -0.81
C LEU A 19 3.87 -2.48 0.66
N ASP A 20 4.61 -1.75 1.50
CA ASP A 20 4.28 -1.57 2.91
C ASP A 20 2.92 -0.88 3.09
N ALA A 21 2.65 0.16 2.31
CA ALA A 21 1.36 0.86 2.32
C ALA A 21 0.21 -0.04 1.85
N ALA A 22 0.43 -0.86 0.82
CA ALA A 22 -0.57 -1.83 0.34
C ALA A 22 -0.88 -2.89 1.39
N THR A 23 0.12 -3.35 2.14
CA THR A 23 -0.06 -4.28 3.27
C THR A 23 -0.90 -3.64 4.37
N LEU A 24 -0.58 -2.42 4.76
CA LEU A 24 -1.34 -1.68 5.76
C LEU A 24 -2.79 -1.45 5.31
N ARG A 25 -2.99 -1.10 4.04
CA ARG A 25 -4.31 -0.94 3.47
C ARG A 25 -5.10 -2.25 3.50
N HIS A 26 -4.44 -3.37 3.20
CA HIS A 26 -5.06 -4.69 3.27
C HIS A 26 -5.61 -4.98 4.68
N GLU A 27 -4.83 -4.68 5.71
CA GLU A 27 -5.27 -4.79 7.11
C GLU A 27 -6.49 -3.92 7.39
N GLY A 28 -6.50 -2.68 6.92
CA GLY A 28 -7.62 -1.76 7.07
C GLY A 28 -8.88 -2.27 6.39
N LEU A 29 -8.80 -2.73 5.15
CA LEU A 29 -9.92 -3.28 4.38
C LEU A 29 -10.46 -4.57 5.01
N ALA A 30 -9.58 -5.44 5.49
CA ALA A 30 -9.98 -6.66 6.20
C ALA A 30 -10.68 -6.33 7.52
N THR A 31 -10.22 -5.33 8.26
CA THR A 31 -10.85 -4.85 9.48
C THR A 31 -12.24 -4.26 9.21
N ASN A 32 -12.38 -3.46 8.14
CA ASN A 32 -13.67 -2.94 7.71
C ASN A 32 -14.65 -4.08 7.39
N LEU A 33 -14.19 -5.07 6.64
CA LEU A 33 -15.01 -6.22 6.27
C LEU A 33 -15.44 -7.04 7.49
N ALA A 34 -14.53 -7.27 8.43
CA ALA A 34 -14.84 -7.98 9.67
C ALA A 34 -15.87 -7.24 10.55
N ASN A 35 -15.96 -5.91 10.41
CA ASN A 35 -16.84 -5.06 11.19
C ASN A 35 -18.04 -4.52 10.40
N VAL A 36 -18.35 -5.09 9.24
CA VAL A 36 -19.45 -4.64 8.38
C VAL A 36 -20.82 -4.65 9.08
N GLU A 37 -20.99 -5.53 10.06
CA GLU A 37 -22.21 -5.64 10.87
C GLU A 37 -22.08 -5.04 12.28
N THR A 38 -20.94 -4.46 12.61
CA THR A 38 -20.71 -3.86 13.93
C THR A 38 -21.41 -2.50 14.02
N PRO A 39 -22.37 -2.31 14.92
CA PRO A 39 -23.03 -1.00 15.06
C PRO A 39 -22.07 0.12 15.39
N GLY A 40 -22.22 1.25 14.69
CA GLY A 40 -21.41 2.44 14.91
C GLY A 40 -19.97 2.37 14.39
N TYR A 41 -19.57 1.27 13.78
CA TYR A 41 -18.21 1.14 13.23
C TYR A 41 -17.97 2.14 12.10
N LYS A 42 -16.81 2.77 12.12
CA LYS A 42 -16.39 3.72 11.08
C LYS A 42 -15.26 3.13 10.24
N ARG A 43 -15.46 3.19 8.93
CA ARG A 43 -14.50 2.71 7.93
C ARG A 43 -13.13 3.36 8.10
N VAL A 44 -12.09 2.58 8.02
CA VAL A 44 -10.69 3.06 8.01
C VAL A 44 -10.05 2.79 6.66
N ASP A 45 -9.12 3.65 6.27
CA ASP A 45 -8.31 3.47 5.05
C ASP A 45 -7.01 4.28 5.20
N LEU A 46 -6.14 4.19 4.21
CA LEU A 46 -5.02 5.11 4.09
C LEU A 46 -5.53 6.55 3.98
N PRO A 47 -4.78 7.54 4.49
CA PRO A 47 -5.14 8.94 4.30
C PRO A 47 -5.29 9.28 2.82
N LYS A 48 -6.29 10.06 2.46
CA LYS A 48 -6.51 10.50 1.07
C LYS A 48 -5.36 11.35 0.53
N THR A 49 -4.59 11.96 1.42
CA THR A 49 -3.38 12.73 1.09
C THR A 49 -2.19 11.85 0.75
N PHE A 50 -2.26 10.53 1.01
CA PHE A 50 -1.13 9.63 0.84
C PHE A 50 -0.53 9.68 -0.57
N ALA A 51 -1.34 9.61 -1.62
CA ALA A 51 -0.86 9.63 -3.00
C ALA A 51 -0.13 10.93 -3.34
N ALA A 52 -0.65 12.08 -2.90
CA ALA A 52 -0.04 13.38 -3.13
C ALA A 52 1.27 13.55 -2.35
N GLU A 53 1.29 13.12 -1.09
CA GLU A 53 2.49 13.14 -0.25
C GLU A 53 3.58 12.21 -0.81
N PHE A 54 3.20 11.02 -1.24
CA PHE A 54 4.11 10.08 -1.88
C PHE A 54 4.73 10.67 -3.16
N ALA A 55 3.93 11.25 -4.03
CA ALA A 55 4.40 11.91 -5.25
C ALA A 55 5.34 13.08 -4.95
N ALA A 56 5.03 13.88 -3.92
CA ALA A 56 5.90 14.97 -3.47
C ALA A 56 7.25 14.46 -2.97
N ARG A 57 7.27 13.39 -2.20
CA ARG A 57 8.50 12.73 -1.72
C ARG A 57 9.33 12.16 -2.85
N MET A 58 8.68 11.59 -3.87
CA MET A 58 9.35 11.10 -5.08
C MET A 58 10.05 12.24 -5.82
N ARG A 59 9.36 13.35 -6.04
CA ARG A 59 9.94 14.53 -6.70
C ARG A 59 11.09 15.14 -5.92
N ALA A 60 10.97 15.20 -4.59
CA ALA A 60 12.01 15.73 -3.71
C ALA A 60 13.20 14.76 -3.52
N GLY A 61 13.09 13.50 -3.94
CA GLY A 61 14.12 12.49 -3.71
C GLY A 61 14.24 12.03 -2.26
N THR A 62 13.21 12.25 -1.44
CA THR A 62 13.20 11.93 0.01
C THR A 62 12.33 10.72 0.35
N ILE A 63 12.00 9.90 -0.63
CA ILE A 63 11.09 8.76 -0.43
C ILE A 63 11.63 7.73 0.57
N ALA A 64 12.94 7.52 0.60
CA ALA A 64 13.55 6.55 1.52
C ALA A 64 13.34 6.91 3.00
N THR A 65 13.23 8.19 3.32
CA THR A 65 13.03 8.70 4.68
C THR A 65 11.58 9.02 5.00
N ALA A 66 10.66 8.78 4.06
CA ALA A 66 9.24 9.02 4.28
C ALA A 66 8.70 8.12 5.40
N ALA A 67 7.97 8.70 6.33
CA ALA A 67 7.29 7.94 7.38
C ALA A 67 6.20 7.06 6.78
N MET A 68 5.96 5.89 7.40
CA MET A 68 4.83 5.04 7.07
C MET A 68 3.52 5.76 7.39
N PRO A 69 2.51 5.70 6.50
CA PRO A 69 1.19 6.21 6.83
C PRO A 69 0.55 5.37 7.93
N LYS A 70 -0.45 5.94 8.58
CA LYS A 70 -1.31 5.21 9.53
C LYS A 70 -2.71 5.13 8.95
N LEU A 71 -3.42 4.07 9.28
CA LEU A 71 -4.85 3.97 8.99
C LEU A 71 -5.60 5.08 9.72
N THR A 72 -6.49 5.74 9.01
CA THR A 72 -7.34 6.80 9.54
C THR A 72 -8.79 6.54 9.20
N GLU A 73 -9.70 7.13 10.00
CA GLU A 73 -11.12 7.10 9.67
C GLU A 73 -11.36 7.78 8.31
N ASP A 74 -12.13 7.11 7.44
CA ASP A 74 -12.51 7.67 6.14
C ASP A 74 -13.71 8.60 6.30
N LEU A 75 -13.45 9.87 6.48
CA LEU A 75 -14.48 10.91 6.65
C LEU A 75 -15.34 11.12 5.41
N ALA A 76 -14.92 10.64 4.24
CA ALA A 76 -15.71 10.73 3.02
C ALA A 76 -16.65 9.53 2.82
N ALA A 77 -16.46 8.46 3.61
CA ALA A 77 -17.39 7.35 3.60
C ALA A 77 -18.68 7.77 4.34
N THR A 78 -19.73 7.95 3.57
CA THR A 78 -21.05 8.29 4.10
C THR A 78 -21.94 7.07 3.99
N SER A 79 -22.52 6.65 5.10
CA SER A 79 -23.53 5.61 5.13
C SER A 79 -24.85 6.17 5.62
N GLN A 80 -25.93 5.70 5.02
CA GLN A 80 -27.28 5.98 5.48
C GLN A 80 -27.83 4.88 6.41
N ARG A 81 -26.98 3.99 6.87
CA ARG A 81 -27.36 2.92 7.80
C ARG A 81 -27.75 3.51 9.16
N LYS A 82 -28.87 3.02 9.71
CA LYS A 82 -29.41 3.50 10.99
C LYS A 82 -28.48 3.22 12.17
N ASP A 83 -27.66 2.16 12.08
CA ASP A 83 -26.71 1.79 13.13
C ASP A 83 -25.43 2.66 13.16
N GLY A 84 -25.29 3.58 12.21
CA GLY A 84 -24.13 4.47 12.10
C GLY A 84 -22.89 3.84 11.45
N ASN A 85 -22.94 2.56 11.05
CA ASN A 85 -21.86 1.91 10.33
C ASN A 85 -21.80 2.45 8.89
N ASN A 86 -20.63 2.88 8.43
CA ASN A 86 -20.44 3.43 7.09
C ASN A 86 -19.65 2.52 6.15
N VAL A 87 -19.51 1.23 6.48
CA VAL A 87 -18.90 0.23 5.61
C VAL A 87 -19.93 -0.29 4.60
N GLU A 88 -19.58 -0.24 3.32
CA GLU A 88 -20.38 -0.81 2.23
C GLU A 88 -19.69 -2.08 1.72
N LEU A 89 -20.31 -3.24 1.93
CA LEU A 89 -19.73 -4.56 1.64
C LEU A 89 -19.19 -4.66 0.21
N ASP A 90 -19.98 -4.26 -0.78
CA ASP A 90 -19.61 -4.37 -2.20
C ASP A 90 -18.37 -3.52 -2.53
N LYS A 91 -18.32 -2.31 -1.98
CA LYS A 91 -17.18 -1.41 -2.17
C LYS A 91 -15.93 -1.92 -1.48
N GLU A 92 -16.05 -2.49 -0.29
CA GLU A 92 -14.91 -3.08 0.43
C GLU A 92 -14.34 -4.29 -0.31
N LEU A 93 -15.19 -5.18 -0.82
CA LEU A 93 -14.74 -6.33 -1.60
C LEU A 93 -14.03 -5.91 -2.88
N LEU A 94 -14.55 -4.90 -3.58
CA LEU A 94 -13.91 -4.34 -4.77
C LEU A 94 -12.56 -3.70 -4.43
N ALA A 95 -12.50 -2.90 -3.36
CA ALA A 95 -11.27 -2.27 -2.89
C ALA A 95 -10.22 -3.31 -2.47
N LEU A 96 -10.66 -4.38 -1.82
CA LEU A 96 -9.79 -5.48 -1.42
C LEU A 96 -9.18 -6.19 -2.64
N GLY A 97 -10.00 -6.53 -3.64
CA GLY A 97 -9.53 -7.14 -4.89
C GLY A 97 -8.54 -6.26 -5.63
N LYS A 98 -8.83 -4.97 -5.74
CA LYS A 98 -7.92 -4.00 -6.34
C LYS A 98 -6.60 -3.91 -5.58
N ASN A 99 -6.65 -3.85 -4.26
CA ASN A 99 -5.45 -3.77 -3.43
C ASN A 99 -4.57 -5.03 -3.55
N VAL A 100 -5.19 -6.22 -3.67
CA VAL A 100 -4.45 -7.47 -3.92
C VAL A 100 -3.72 -7.41 -5.25
N SER A 101 -4.37 -6.94 -6.32
CA SER A 101 -3.73 -6.79 -7.63
C SER A 101 -2.57 -5.79 -7.61
N GLU A 102 -2.72 -4.69 -6.91
CA GLU A 102 -1.64 -3.70 -6.72
C GLU A 102 -0.47 -4.32 -5.93
N TYR A 103 -0.75 -5.05 -4.88
CA TYR A 103 0.25 -5.76 -4.07
C TYR A 103 1.04 -6.78 -4.92
N ASP A 104 0.35 -7.59 -5.70
CA ASP A 104 0.98 -8.59 -6.58
C ASP A 104 1.91 -7.93 -7.59
N THR A 105 1.47 -6.86 -8.24
CA THR A 105 2.29 -6.09 -9.18
C THR A 105 3.55 -5.52 -8.53
N LEU A 106 3.43 -4.95 -7.34
CA LEU A 106 4.57 -4.42 -6.58
C LEU A 106 5.53 -5.52 -6.14
N THR A 107 5.00 -6.68 -5.74
CA THR A 107 5.79 -7.85 -5.36
C THR A 107 6.60 -8.39 -6.54
N GLU A 108 6.01 -8.46 -7.73
CA GLU A 108 6.72 -8.85 -8.95
C GLU A 108 7.85 -7.89 -9.29
N PHE A 109 7.60 -6.59 -9.16
CA PHE A 109 8.63 -5.57 -9.40
C PHE A 109 9.82 -5.71 -8.43
N VAL A 110 9.55 -5.83 -7.14
CA VAL A 110 10.58 -5.99 -6.10
C VAL A 110 11.35 -7.30 -6.32
N SER A 111 10.66 -8.39 -6.61
CA SER A 111 11.27 -9.70 -6.89
C SER A 111 12.15 -9.65 -8.13
N GLY A 112 11.72 -8.96 -9.18
CA GLY A 112 12.50 -8.73 -10.39
C GLY A 112 13.81 -8.00 -10.10
N SER A 113 13.77 -6.95 -9.29
CA SER A 113 14.94 -6.19 -8.87
C SER A 113 15.92 -7.08 -8.08
N LEU A 114 15.42 -7.93 -7.17
CA LEU A 114 16.24 -8.88 -6.42
C LEU A 114 16.85 -9.95 -7.30
N LYS A 115 16.12 -10.44 -8.31
CA LYS A 115 16.67 -11.39 -9.30
C LYS A 115 17.81 -10.76 -10.09
N GLN A 116 17.67 -9.52 -10.54
CA GLN A 116 18.74 -8.80 -11.24
C GLN A 116 19.99 -8.68 -10.36
N LEU A 117 19.80 -8.35 -9.08
CA LEU A 117 20.89 -8.29 -8.11
C LEU A 117 21.59 -9.65 -7.96
N ARG A 118 20.82 -10.72 -7.83
CA ARG A 118 21.35 -12.08 -7.73
C ARG A 118 22.16 -12.46 -8.98
N MET A 119 21.66 -12.15 -10.16
CA MET A 119 22.39 -12.37 -11.41
C MET A 119 23.70 -11.62 -11.47
N ALA A 120 23.70 -10.35 -11.01
CA ALA A 120 24.92 -9.52 -10.95
C ALA A 120 25.97 -10.10 -10.01
N ILE A 121 25.56 -10.72 -8.89
CA ILE A 121 26.48 -11.34 -7.92
C ILE A 121 26.98 -12.69 -8.39
N THR A 122 26.10 -13.53 -8.93
CA THR A 122 26.41 -14.93 -9.25
C THR A 122 26.83 -15.16 -10.69
N GLY A 123 26.60 -14.20 -11.58
CA GLY A 123 26.81 -14.33 -13.02
C GLY A 123 25.91 -15.39 -13.70
N ARG A 124 24.83 -15.80 -13.04
CA ARG A 124 23.90 -16.82 -13.54
C ARG A 124 22.50 -16.23 -13.73
N THR A 125 21.85 -16.69 -14.80
CA THR A 125 20.50 -16.26 -15.19
C THR A 125 19.36 -17.11 -14.59
N THR A 126 19.69 -18.08 -13.74
CA THR A 126 18.71 -18.96 -13.09
C THR A 126 18.73 -18.81 -11.60
#